data_d72d2d924bf943b8b8acb5cf91c412cc
#
_entry.id   d72d2d924bf943b8b8acb5cf91c412cc
#
_cell.length_a   1.000
_cell.length_b   1.000
_cell.length_c   1.000
_cell.angle_alpha   90.00
_cell.angle_beta   90.00
_cell.angle_gamma   90.00
#
_symmetry.space_group_name_H-M   'P 1'
#
loop_
_entity.id
_entity.type
_entity.pdbx_description
1 polymer ?
#
loop_
_entity_poly.entity_id
_entity_poly.type
_entity_poly.pdbx_seq_one_letter_code
_entity_poly.pdbx_strand_id
1 'polypeptide(L)'
;LNSERKPFHAGTYFPLESRGGMPSFRQVLTAVTDAWVERRGEIDQGAAQIVNALEARQGIDSQDNAMSIDPTKLSDALTIALQRLAHDFDPVNAGFGTSPKFPPSTALEFLLRHANRTGATEALSLAEATCEAMARGGIYDQLAGGFARYSVDAQWVVPHFEKMLYDNAQLRRVYAHLYATTGSALAGRIATETAEFLLRDLRTAEGGFASALDADAPAEPGG
;
A
#
# COMPACT_ATOMS: atom_id res chain seq x y z
N LEU A 1 -11.20 16.88 11.41
CA LEU A 1 -12.57 16.95 10.87
C LEU A 1 -13.30 18.11 11.51
N ASN A 2 -14.18 18.79 10.76
CA ASN A 2 -15.10 19.77 11.32
C ASN A 2 -16.34 19.09 11.98
N SER A 3 -17.28 19.88 12.52
CA SER A 3 -18.52 19.35 13.14
C SER A 3 -19.43 18.58 12.18
N GLU A 4 -19.28 18.78 10.87
CA GLU A 4 -19.97 18.04 9.81
C GLU A 4 -19.19 16.82 9.34
N ARG A 5 -18.13 16.43 10.03
CA ARG A 5 -17.23 15.31 9.71
C ARG A 5 -16.46 15.46 8.39
N LYS A 6 -16.34 16.70 7.87
CA LYS A 6 -15.55 16.98 6.67
C LYS A 6 -14.08 17.20 7.05
N PRO A 7 -13.12 16.61 6.30
CA PRO A 7 -11.69 16.79 6.59
C PRO A 7 -11.22 18.18 6.20
N PHE A 8 -10.42 18.84 7.04
CA PHE A 8 -9.78 20.11 6.74
C PHE A 8 -8.27 20.12 7.03
N HIS A 9 -7.79 19.13 7.75
CA HIS A 9 -6.37 18.91 8.02
C HIS A 9 -6.09 17.43 8.14
N ALA A 10 -4.92 16.98 7.68
CA ALA A 10 -4.45 15.61 7.81
C ALA A 10 -2.94 15.59 8.06
N GLY A 11 -2.47 14.58 8.76
CA GLY A 11 -1.06 14.30 8.99
C GLY A 11 -0.89 12.91 9.57
N THR A 12 0.29 12.34 9.38
CA THR A 12 0.61 10.97 9.80
C THR A 12 1.53 10.92 11.00
N TYR A 13 2.41 11.92 11.14
CA TYR A 13 3.38 11.99 12.22
C TYR A 13 3.57 13.43 12.69
N PHE A 14 3.62 13.61 14.00
CA PHE A 14 3.87 14.90 14.65
C PHE A 14 4.87 14.68 15.78
N PRO A 15 6.08 15.27 15.70
CA PRO A 15 7.07 15.14 16.75
C PRO A 15 6.61 15.83 18.05
N LEU A 16 7.18 15.41 19.18
CA LEU A 16 6.94 16.05 20.48
C LEU A 16 7.44 17.50 20.49
N GLU A 17 8.63 17.70 19.91
CA GLU A 17 9.26 19.01 19.72
C GLU A 17 9.50 19.26 18.23
N SER A 18 9.53 20.52 17.80
CA SER A 18 9.78 20.88 16.40
C SER A 18 11.12 20.31 15.94
N ARG A 19 11.12 19.56 14.82
CA ARG A 19 12.33 18.92 14.30
C ARG A 19 12.33 18.94 12.78
N GLY A 20 13.47 19.33 12.19
CA GLY A 20 13.67 19.25 10.74
C GLY A 20 12.63 20.02 9.91
N GLY A 21 12.13 21.16 10.41
CA GLY A 21 11.10 21.96 9.75
C GLY A 21 9.66 21.48 9.99
N MET A 22 9.47 20.34 10.68
CA MET A 22 8.14 19.86 11.08
C MET A 22 7.71 20.51 12.41
N PRO A 23 6.47 21.02 12.49
CA PRO A 23 5.94 21.56 13.73
C PRO A 23 5.68 20.42 14.74
N SER A 24 5.80 20.75 16.03
CA SER A 24 5.40 19.82 17.09
C SER A 24 3.88 19.62 17.09
N PHE A 25 3.43 18.49 17.68
CA PHE A 25 1.99 18.22 17.83
C PHE A 25 1.26 19.37 18.53
N ARG A 26 1.86 19.94 19.56
CA ARG A 26 1.29 21.11 20.29
C ARG A 26 1.11 22.32 19.36
N GLN A 27 2.11 22.63 18.53
CA GLN A 27 2.00 23.73 17.57
C GLN A 27 0.92 23.51 16.54
N VAL A 28 0.77 22.27 16.05
CA VAL A 28 -0.32 21.93 15.14
C VAL A 28 -1.69 22.10 15.80
N LEU A 29 -1.86 21.64 17.05
CA LEU A 29 -3.13 21.83 17.78
C LEU A 29 -3.45 23.30 18.00
N THR A 30 -2.46 24.11 18.38
CA THR A 30 -2.64 25.56 18.55
C THR A 30 -3.05 26.21 17.22
N ALA A 31 -2.31 25.93 16.14
CA ALA A 31 -2.60 26.50 14.81
C ALA A 31 -4.00 26.10 14.30
N VAL A 32 -4.42 24.85 14.55
CA VAL A 32 -5.78 24.38 14.21
C VAL A 32 -6.84 25.12 15.03
N THR A 33 -6.60 25.32 16.32
CA THR A 33 -7.54 26.04 17.21
C THR A 33 -7.66 27.50 16.80
N ASP A 34 -6.55 28.18 16.54
CA ASP A 34 -6.53 29.58 16.11
C ASP A 34 -7.26 29.74 14.78
N ALA A 35 -6.95 28.87 13.80
CA ALA A 35 -7.63 28.88 12.51
C ALA A 35 -9.14 28.60 12.62
N TRP A 36 -9.53 27.71 13.55
CA TRP A 36 -10.94 27.42 13.81
C TRP A 36 -11.72 28.61 14.38
N VAL A 37 -11.08 29.42 15.23
CA VAL A 37 -11.67 30.62 15.82
C VAL A 37 -11.67 31.79 14.86
N GLU A 38 -10.55 32.03 14.18
CA GLU A 38 -10.33 33.27 13.42
C GLU A 38 -10.76 33.15 11.93
N ARG A 39 -10.67 31.93 11.33
CA ARG A 39 -10.85 31.71 9.89
C ARG A 39 -11.80 30.55 9.59
N ARG A 40 -12.87 30.43 10.36
CA ARG A 40 -13.86 29.36 10.27
C ARG A 40 -14.40 29.16 8.84
N GLY A 41 -14.73 30.26 8.15
CA GLY A 41 -15.27 30.22 6.78
C GLY A 41 -14.29 29.62 5.78
N GLU A 42 -12.99 29.91 5.89
CA GLU A 42 -11.97 29.35 5.03
C GLU A 42 -11.80 27.84 5.28
N ILE A 43 -11.87 27.41 6.54
CA ILE A 43 -11.81 25.99 6.91
C ILE A 43 -12.99 25.22 6.32
N ASP A 44 -14.21 25.74 6.45
CA ASP A 44 -15.41 25.07 5.96
C ASP A 44 -15.41 25.01 4.42
N GLN A 45 -14.94 26.07 3.74
CA GLN A 45 -14.77 26.09 2.29
C GLN A 45 -13.71 25.08 1.83
N GLY A 46 -12.53 25.05 2.47
CA GLY A 46 -11.47 24.10 2.17
C GLY A 46 -11.91 22.64 2.40
N ALA A 47 -12.63 22.39 3.48
CA ALA A 47 -13.21 21.08 3.77
C ALA A 47 -14.20 20.61 2.70
N ALA A 48 -15.06 21.52 2.21
CA ALA A 48 -15.97 21.21 1.12
C ALA A 48 -15.23 20.89 -0.19
N GLN A 49 -14.16 21.64 -0.51
CA GLN A 49 -13.34 21.37 -1.69
C GLN A 49 -12.67 19.97 -1.63
N ILE A 50 -12.16 19.58 -0.45
CA ILE A 50 -11.57 18.26 -0.26
C ILE A 50 -12.61 17.17 -0.47
N VAL A 51 -13.81 17.32 0.10
CA VAL A 51 -14.91 16.34 -0.08
C VAL A 51 -15.28 16.21 -1.55
N ASN A 52 -15.51 17.32 -2.24
CA ASN A 52 -15.85 17.33 -3.67
C ASN A 52 -14.75 16.65 -4.52
N ALA A 53 -13.48 16.89 -4.20
CA ALA A 53 -12.37 16.24 -4.90
C ALA A 53 -12.31 14.72 -4.64
N LEU A 54 -12.64 14.27 -3.43
CA LEU A 54 -12.72 12.85 -3.10
C LEU A 54 -13.90 12.17 -3.80
N GLU A 55 -15.06 12.79 -3.82
CA GLU A 55 -16.26 12.29 -4.51
C GLU A 55 -16.03 12.18 -6.02
N ALA A 56 -15.43 13.21 -6.64
CA ALA A 56 -15.08 13.18 -8.06
C ALA A 56 -14.09 12.05 -8.42
N ARG A 57 -13.16 11.69 -7.51
CA ARG A 57 -12.23 10.57 -7.71
C ARG A 57 -12.89 9.21 -7.55
N GLN A 58 -13.88 9.09 -6.69
CA GLN A 58 -14.51 7.80 -6.43
C GLN A 58 -15.41 7.35 -7.58
N GLY A 59 -15.93 8.27 -8.41
CA GLY A 59 -16.81 7.94 -9.53
C GLY A 59 -18.06 7.17 -9.11
N ILE A 60 -18.36 7.18 -7.81
CA ILE A 60 -19.50 6.48 -7.22
C ILE A 60 -20.64 7.49 -7.24
N ASP A 61 -21.55 7.28 -8.16
CA ASP A 61 -22.86 7.91 -8.11
C ASP A 61 -23.55 7.38 -6.84
N SER A 62 -23.58 8.23 -5.80
CA SER A 62 -24.10 7.86 -4.47
C SER A 62 -25.62 7.62 -4.46
N GLN A 63 -26.26 7.57 -5.60
CA GLN A 63 -27.69 7.30 -5.75
C GLN A 63 -28.05 5.83 -5.99
N ASP A 64 -27.11 4.95 -6.31
CA ASP A 64 -27.38 3.51 -6.47
C ASP A 64 -27.18 2.74 -5.15
N ASN A 65 -27.97 3.08 -4.15
CA ASN A 65 -28.06 2.34 -2.87
C ASN A 65 -28.92 1.06 -2.97
N ALA A 66 -29.00 0.44 -4.12
CA ALA A 66 -29.70 -0.83 -4.28
C ALA A 66 -28.65 -1.96 -4.38
N MET A 67 -28.65 -2.84 -3.39
CA MET A 67 -27.85 -4.06 -3.26
C MET A 67 -28.15 -5.14 -4.34
N SER A 68 -28.43 -4.77 -5.56
CA SER A 68 -28.41 -5.70 -6.69
C SER A 68 -27.18 -5.42 -7.54
N ILE A 69 -26.11 -6.18 -7.30
CA ILE A 69 -24.92 -6.17 -8.15
C ILE A 69 -25.35 -6.75 -9.50
N ASP A 70 -25.53 -5.89 -10.50
CA ASP A 70 -25.70 -6.30 -11.89
C ASP A 70 -24.38 -6.94 -12.35
N PRO A 71 -24.35 -8.23 -12.74
CA PRO A 71 -23.14 -8.91 -13.16
C PRO A 71 -22.44 -8.25 -14.35
N THR A 72 -23.18 -7.60 -15.24
CA THR A 72 -22.63 -6.86 -16.39
C THR A 72 -21.89 -5.61 -15.92
N LYS A 73 -22.50 -4.80 -15.06
CA LYS A 73 -21.84 -3.63 -14.46
C LYS A 73 -20.58 -4.00 -13.68
N LEU A 74 -20.62 -5.16 -12.97
CA LEU A 74 -19.44 -5.65 -12.27
C LEU A 74 -18.30 -6.04 -13.25
N SER A 75 -18.63 -6.72 -14.35
CA SER A 75 -17.63 -7.07 -15.38
C SER A 75 -17.01 -5.84 -15.99
N ASP A 76 -17.80 -4.82 -16.30
CA ASP A 76 -17.32 -3.55 -16.84
C ASP A 76 -16.41 -2.82 -15.85
N ALA A 77 -16.79 -2.78 -14.57
CA ALA A 77 -15.99 -2.19 -13.51
C ALA A 77 -14.62 -2.87 -13.35
N LEU A 78 -14.58 -4.21 -13.44
CA LEU A 78 -13.31 -4.97 -13.38
C LEU A 78 -12.43 -4.72 -14.61
N THR A 79 -13.03 -4.56 -15.79
CA THR A 79 -12.32 -4.20 -17.02
C THR A 79 -11.73 -2.79 -16.92
N ILE A 80 -12.52 -1.83 -16.43
CA ILE A 80 -12.05 -0.45 -16.19
C ILE A 80 -10.92 -0.43 -15.15
N ALA A 81 -11.01 -1.24 -14.10
CA ALA A 81 -9.96 -1.36 -13.11
C ALA A 81 -8.64 -1.86 -13.71
N LEU A 82 -8.69 -2.88 -14.59
CA LEU A 82 -7.50 -3.35 -15.32
C LEU A 82 -6.91 -2.24 -16.19
N GLN A 83 -7.74 -1.53 -16.97
CA GLN A 83 -7.28 -0.43 -17.85
C GLN A 83 -6.59 0.69 -17.05
N ARG A 84 -7.14 1.05 -15.86
CA ARG A 84 -6.52 2.05 -14.99
C ARG A 84 -5.17 1.56 -14.45
N LEU A 85 -5.09 0.33 -14.00
CA LEU A 85 -3.82 -0.25 -13.55
C LEU A 85 -2.80 -0.31 -14.69
N ALA A 86 -3.19 -0.70 -15.90
CA ALA A 86 -2.31 -0.71 -17.07
C ALA A 86 -1.81 0.70 -17.44
N HIS A 87 -2.68 1.71 -17.30
CA HIS A 87 -2.31 3.11 -17.52
C HIS A 87 -1.30 3.63 -16.48
N ASP A 88 -1.47 3.25 -15.22
CA ASP A 88 -0.63 3.72 -14.10
C ASP A 88 0.64 2.86 -13.89
N PHE A 89 0.82 1.83 -14.70
CA PHE A 89 1.98 0.94 -14.63
C PHE A 89 3.27 1.65 -15.03
N ASP A 90 4.33 1.44 -14.25
CA ASP A 90 5.69 1.91 -14.57
C ASP A 90 6.36 0.92 -15.55
N PRO A 91 6.47 1.24 -16.84
CA PRO A 91 7.02 0.32 -17.83
C PRO A 91 8.55 0.15 -17.73
N VAL A 92 9.22 1.01 -16.97
CA VAL A 92 10.69 1.00 -16.83
C VAL A 92 11.12 0.15 -15.64
N ASN A 93 10.47 0.36 -14.47
CA ASN A 93 10.87 -0.27 -13.22
C ASN A 93 9.84 -1.29 -12.72
N ALA A 94 8.76 -1.48 -13.45
CA ALA A 94 7.58 -2.25 -13.07
C ALA A 94 6.91 -1.78 -11.77
N GLY A 95 5.69 -2.26 -11.53
CA GLY A 95 4.86 -1.79 -10.41
C GLY A 95 4.13 -0.49 -10.73
N PHE A 96 3.64 0.19 -9.70
CA PHE A 96 2.75 1.33 -9.84
C PHE A 96 3.26 2.53 -9.03
N GLY A 97 3.06 3.74 -9.55
CA GLY A 97 3.51 4.97 -8.92
C GLY A 97 5.01 5.25 -9.11
N THR A 98 5.48 6.23 -8.36
CA THR A 98 6.86 6.73 -8.38
C THR A 98 7.60 6.39 -7.08
N SER A 99 8.38 7.30 -6.51
CA SER A 99 9.04 7.12 -5.22
C SER A 99 8.36 7.95 -4.12
N PRO A 100 8.22 7.44 -2.88
CA PRO A 100 8.50 6.06 -2.46
C PRO A 100 7.53 5.05 -3.08
N LYS A 101 8.01 3.84 -3.39
CA LYS A 101 7.24 2.81 -4.11
C LYS A 101 6.86 1.66 -3.19
N PHE A 102 5.56 1.44 -3.03
CA PHE A 102 5.02 0.41 -2.14
C PHE A 102 4.67 -0.87 -2.89
N PRO A 103 4.88 -2.06 -2.29
CA PRO A 103 4.39 -3.31 -2.85
C PRO A 103 2.87 -3.30 -3.00
N PRO A 104 2.34 -3.41 -4.22
CA PRO A 104 0.90 -3.27 -4.49
C PRO A 104 0.16 -4.60 -4.35
N SER A 105 0.25 -5.25 -3.18
CA SER A 105 -0.23 -6.62 -2.95
C SER A 105 -1.69 -6.84 -3.35
N THR A 106 -2.57 -5.88 -3.07
CA THR A 106 -4.01 -5.98 -3.42
C THR A 106 -4.25 -5.85 -4.92
N ALA A 107 -3.51 -4.96 -5.61
CA ALA A 107 -3.59 -4.84 -7.07
C ALA A 107 -3.06 -6.09 -7.76
N LEU A 108 -1.95 -6.66 -7.26
CA LEU A 108 -1.39 -7.91 -7.78
C LEU A 108 -2.36 -9.08 -7.61
N GLU A 109 -2.99 -9.21 -6.45
CA GLU A 109 -4.02 -10.22 -6.22
C GLU A 109 -5.23 -10.06 -7.16
N PHE A 110 -5.66 -8.82 -7.39
CA PHE A 110 -6.70 -8.52 -8.37
C PHE A 110 -6.29 -8.94 -9.78
N LEU A 111 -5.08 -8.57 -10.24
CA LEU A 111 -4.57 -8.90 -11.57
C LEU A 111 -4.49 -10.41 -11.80
N LEU A 112 -3.97 -11.17 -10.83
CA LEU A 112 -3.88 -12.63 -10.91
C LEU A 112 -5.26 -13.28 -10.97
N ARG A 113 -6.20 -12.84 -10.12
CA ARG A 113 -7.58 -13.35 -10.14
C ARG A 113 -8.31 -12.99 -11.43
N HIS A 114 -8.10 -11.78 -11.93
CA HIS A 114 -8.70 -11.33 -13.18
C HIS A 114 -8.16 -12.15 -14.36
N ALA A 115 -6.84 -12.36 -14.44
CA ALA A 115 -6.22 -13.21 -15.45
C ALA A 115 -6.76 -14.63 -15.41
N ASN A 116 -6.83 -15.25 -14.25
CA ASN A 116 -7.37 -16.61 -14.08
C ASN A 116 -8.85 -16.73 -14.50
N ARG A 117 -9.64 -15.70 -14.23
CA ARG A 117 -11.08 -15.70 -14.55
C ARG A 117 -11.37 -15.45 -16.04
N THR A 118 -10.59 -14.59 -16.68
CA THR A 118 -10.90 -14.07 -18.02
C THR A 118 -9.93 -14.52 -19.10
N GLY A 119 -8.76 -15.06 -18.73
CA GLY A 119 -7.67 -15.33 -19.65
C GLY A 119 -6.90 -14.07 -20.08
N ALA A 120 -7.08 -12.92 -19.42
CA ALA A 120 -6.42 -11.67 -19.76
C ALA A 120 -4.91 -11.74 -19.55
N THR A 121 -4.17 -11.94 -20.63
CA THR A 121 -2.69 -12.05 -20.61
C THR A 121 -2.03 -10.76 -20.14
N GLU A 122 -2.59 -9.60 -20.45
CA GLU A 122 -2.08 -8.31 -19.98
C GLU A 122 -2.07 -8.22 -18.45
N ALA A 123 -3.16 -8.63 -17.78
CA ALA A 123 -3.22 -8.65 -16.32
C ALA A 123 -2.13 -9.55 -15.71
N LEU A 124 -1.91 -10.72 -16.31
CA LEU A 124 -0.86 -11.62 -15.87
C LEU A 124 0.53 -11.01 -16.05
N SER A 125 0.80 -10.41 -17.23
CA SER A 125 2.09 -9.79 -17.53
C SER A 125 2.43 -8.63 -16.58
N LEU A 126 1.46 -7.79 -16.22
CA LEU A 126 1.65 -6.72 -15.24
C LEU A 126 2.00 -7.26 -13.85
N ALA A 127 1.33 -8.35 -13.44
CA ALA A 127 1.59 -8.99 -12.16
C ALA A 127 2.98 -9.67 -12.14
N GLU A 128 3.34 -10.42 -13.19
CA GLU A 128 4.64 -11.07 -13.33
C GLU A 128 5.79 -10.06 -13.30
N ALA A 129 5.72 -9.01 -14.12
CA ALA A 129 6.75 -7.99 -14.20
C ALA A 129 6.96 -7.31 -12.83
N THR A 130 5.86 -6.96 -12.14
CA THR A 130 5.96 -6.33 -10.81
C THR A 130 6.55 -7.27 -9.77
N CYS A 131 6.08 -8.51 -9.71
CA CYS A 131 6.60 -9.51 -8.77
C CYS A 131 8.07 -9.83 -9.05
N GLU A 132 8.49 -9.96 -10.31
CA GLU A 132 9.88 -10.21 -10.66
C GLU A 132 10.78 -9.04 -10.26
N ALA A 133 10.38 -7.78 -10.55
CA ALA A 133 11.13 -6.60 -10.19
C ALA A 133 11.32 -6.49 -8.65
N MET A 134 10.26 -6.70 -7.87
CA MET A 134 10.35 -6.70 -6.41
C MET A 134 11.22 -7.86 -5.88
N ALA A 135 11.07 -9.07 -6.41
CA ALA A 135 11.83 -10.24 -5.97
C ALA A 135 13.35 -10.14 -6.24
N ARG A 136 13.74 -9.41 -7.29
CA ARG A 136 15.13 -9.18 -7.67
C ARG A 136 15.70 -7.89 -7.09
N GLY A 137 14.85 -6.99 -6.61
CA GLY A 137 15.23 -5.72 -6.02
C GLY A 137 15.69 -5.84 -4.58
N GLY A 138 16.24 -4.75 -4.04
CA GLY A 138 16.64 -4.66 -2.63
C GLY A 138 15.47 -4.57 -1.67
N ILE A 139 14.24 -4.34 -2.15
CA ILE A 139 13.04 -4.39 -1.31
C ILE A 139 12.77 -5.79 -0.75
N TYR A 140 13.20 -6.84 -1.44
CA TYR A 140 13.23 -8.21 -0.94
C TYR A 140 14.57 -8.47 -0.25
N ASP A 141 14.54 -8.97 0.98
CA ASP A 141 15.74 -9.37 1.69
C ASP A 141 16.29 -10.68 1.11
N GLN A 142 17.35 -10.56 0.32
CA GLN A 142 17.96 -11.66 -0.41
C GLN A 142 18.69 -12.67 0.51
N LEU A 143 18.89 -12.35 1.80
CA LEU A 143 19.59 -13.19 2.78
C LEU A 143 18.61 -13.89 3.73
N ALA A 144 17.70 -13.10 4.33
CA ALA A 144 16.81 -13.59 5.38
C ALA A 144 15.37 -13.78 4.91
N GLY A 145 15.04 -13.37 3.70
CA GLY A 145 13.67 -13.41 3.18
C GLY A 145 12.78 -12.30 3.72
N GLY A 146 11.60 -12.21 3.15
CA GLY A 146 10.63 -11.16 3.48
C GLY A 146 10.90 -9.83 2.78
N PHE A 147 9.87 -8.99 2.75
CA PHE A 147 9.86 -7.70 2.07
C PHE A 147 9.89 -6.55 3.05
N ALA A 148 10.68 -5.53 2.73
CA ALA A 148 10.61 -4.23 3.37
C ALA A 148 9.28 -3.54 3.03
N ARG A 149 8.88 -2.58 3.87
CA ARG A 149 7.60 -1.89 3.76
C ARG A 149 7.43 -1.14 2.45
N TYR A 150 8.50 -0.45 1.98
CA TYR A 150 8.53 0.25 0.69
C TYR A 150 9.97 0.44 0.20
N SER A 151 10.10 0.73 -1.09
CA SER A 151 11.34 1.22 -1.66
C SER A 151 11.37 2.75 -1.61
N VAL A 152 12.50 3.32 -1.20
CA VAL A 152 12.71 4.77 -1.18
C VAL A 152 12.82 5.34 -2.59
N ASP A 153 13.30 4.51 -3.53
CA ASP A 153 13.41 4.83 -4.96
C ASP A 153 12.32 4.14 -5.81
N ALA A 154 12.25 4.50 -7.09
CA ALA A 154 11.31 3.90 -8.03
C ALA A 154 11.79 2.55 -8.59
N GLN A 155 13.06 2.18 -8.41
CA GLN A 155 13.74 1.02 -9.00
C GLN A 155 13.69 -0.24 -8.12
N TRP A 156 13.06 -0.19 -6.96
CA TRP A 156 13.02 -1.26 -5.97
C TRP A 156 14.36 -1.60 -5.31
N VAL A 157 15.34 -0.67 -5.31
CA VAL A 157 16.73 -0.92 -4.89
C VAL A 157 16.97 -0.59 -3.43
N VAL A 158 16.55 0.59 -2.96
CA VAL A 158 16.83 1.05 -1.58
C VAL A 158 15.59 0.84 -0.71
N PRO A 159 15.61 -0.17 0.20
CA PRO A 159 14.47 -0.44 1.05
C PRO A 159 14.40 0.52 2.25
N HIS A 160 13.18 0.83 2.70
CA HIS A 160 12.95 1.24 4.07
C HIS A 160 12.90 -0.03 4.93
N PHE A 161 13.83 -0.20 5.85
CA PHE A 161 14.12 -1.49 6.47
C PHE A 161 13.03 -2.07 7.39
N GLU A 162 11.98 -1.34 7.69
CA GLU A 162 10.79 -1.85 8.39
C GLU A 162 10.15 -3.01 7.61
N LYS A 163 9.81 -4.11 8.28
CA LYS A 163 9.10 -5.25 7.67
C LYS A 163 7.77 -5.48 8.39
N MET A 164 6.66 -5.27 7.68
CA MET A 164 5.32 -5.41 8.24
C MET A 164 4.79 -6.84 8.09
N LEU A 165 4.12 -7.35 9.10
CA LEU A 165 3.43 -8.64 9.03
C LEU A 165 2.40 -8.66 7.90
N TYR A 166 1.56 -7.63 7.81
CA TYR A 166 0.47 -7.59 6.82
C TYR A 166 0.96 -7.53 5.38
N ASP A 167 2.07 -6.82 5.11
CA ASP A 167 2.67 -6.76 3.78
C ASP A 167 3.22 -8.13 3.38
N ASN A 168 4.01 -8.74 4.26
CA ASN A 168 4.63 -10.03 4.00
C ASN A 168 3.60 -11.17 3.89
N ALA A 169 2.55 -11.16 4.71
CA ALA A 169 1.48 -12.14 4.62
C ALA A 169 0.72 -12.06 3.29
N GLN A 170 0.44 -10.85 2.82
CA GLN A 170 -0.24 -10.63 1.55
C GLN A 170 0.66 -10.96 0.36
N LEU A 171 1.92 -10.51 0.37
CA LEU A 171 2.88 -10.80 -0.70
C LEU A 171 3.17 -12.29 -0.80
N ARG A 172 3.37 -12.98 0.33
CA ARG A 172 3.51 -14.45 0.35
C ARG A 172 2.35 -15.12 -0.40
N ARG A 173 1.12 -14.67 -0.17
CA ARG A 173 -0.06 -15.18 -0.87
C ARG A 173 -0.02 -14.87 -2.37
N VAL A 174 0.33 -13.63 -2.74
CA VAL A 174 0.46 -13.21 -4.15
C VAL A 174 1.47 -14.10 -4.87
N TYR A 175 2.68 -14.30 -4.30
CA TYR A 175 3.70 -15.15 -4.92
C TYR A 175 3.29 -16.62 -5.00
N ALA A 176 2.54 -17.12 -4.02
CA ALA A 176 1.99 -18.49 -4.08
C ALA A 176 0.95 -18.63 -5.21
N HIS A 177 0.07 -17.64 -5.39
CA HIS A 177 -0.88 -17.62 -6.50
C HIS A 177 -0.18 -17.47 -7.85
N LEU A 178 0.84 -16.63 -7.95
CA LEU A 178 1.65 -16.49 -9.15
C LEU A 178 2.33 -17.80 -9.52
N TYR A 179 2.94 -18.48 -8.54
CA TYR A 179 3.52 -19.80 -8.75
C TYR A 179 2.48 -20.83 -9.25
N ALA A 180 1.31 -20.87 -8.61
CA ALA A 180 0.24 -21.79 -9.01
C ALA A 180 -0.28 -21.51 -10.45
N THR A 181 -0.24 -20.25 -10.88
CA THR A 181 -0.72 -19.83 -12.21
C THR A 181 0.32 -20.07 -13.30
N THR A 182 1.61 -19.85 -13.00
CA THR A 182 2.68 -19.79 -14.02
C THR A 182 3.72 -20.89 -13.93
N GLY A 183 3.83 -21.56 -12.78
CA GLY A 183 4.92 -22.48 -12.49
C GLY A 183 6.28 -21.79 -12.24
N SER A 184 6.32 -20.45 -12.09
CA SER A 184 7.56 -19.68 -11.92
C SER A 184 8.35 -20.15 -10.68
N ALA A 185 9.52 -20.73 -10.89
CA ALA A 185 10.40 -21.18 -9.81
C ALA A 185 10.78 -20.02 -8.87
N LEU A 186 10.97 -18.81 -9.41
CA LEU A 186 11.23 -17.60 -8.61
C LEU A 186 10.06 -17.32 -7.66
N ALA A 187 8.82 -17.34 -8.17
CA ALA A 187 7.64 -17.08 -7.35
C ALA A 187 7.47 -18.12 -6.24
N GLY A 188 7.71 -19.40 -6.54
CA GLY A 188 7.68 -20.48 -5.55
C GLY A 188 8.73 -20.30 -4.45
N ARG A 189 9.97 -19.95 -4.81
CA ARG A 189 11.05 -19.65 -3.88
C ARG A 189 10.68 -18.49 -2.95
N ILE A 190 10.27 -17.34 -3.51
CA ILE A 190 9.91 -16.14 -2.74
C ILE A 190 8.74 -16.42 -1.78
N ALA A 191 7.72 -17.17 -2.23
CA ALA A 191 6.59 -17.54 -1.35
C ALA A 191 7.05 -18.40 -0.16
N THR A 192 7.97 -19.32 -0.37
CA THR A 192 8.52 -20.19 0.68
C THR A 192 9.41 -19.42 1.64
N GLU A 193 10.40 -18.69 1.14
CA GLU A 193 11.34 -17.90 1.96
C GLU A 193 10.61 -16.81 2.77
N THR A 194 9.56 -16.18 2.21
CA THR A 194 8.73 -15.22 2.94
C THR A 194 7.94 -15.89 4.07
N ALA A 195 7.43 -17.12 3.85
CA ALA A 195 6.77 -17.87 4.90
C ALA A 195 7.75 -18.27 6.03
N GLU A 196 8.97 -18.69 5.67
CA GLU A 196 10.03 -19.00 6.63
C GLU A 196 10.43 -17.78 7.45
N PHE A 197 10.58 -16.61 6.81
CA PHE A 197 10.80 -15.34 7.49
C PHE A 197 9.69 -15.03 8.52
N LEU A 198 8.42 -15.13 8.13
CA LEU A 198 7.30 -14.88 9.04
C LEU A 198 7.33 -15.80 10.27
N LEU A 199 7.65 -17.07 10.07
CA LEU A 199 7.70 -18.08 11.14
C LEU A 199 8.92 -17.92 12.05
N ARG A 200 10.06 -17.52 11.49
CA ARG A 200 11.32 -17.37 12.22
C ARG A 200 11.39 -16.06 12.99
N ASP A 201 11.03 -14.94 12.34
CA ASP A 201 11.34 -13.58 12.84
C ASP A 201 10.14 -12.86 13.45
N LEU A 202 8.91 -13.15 12.99
CA LEU A 202 7.71 -12.48 13.50
C LEU A 202 6.87 -13.33 14.45
N ARG A 203 7.05 -14.66 14.49
CA ARG A 203 6.30 -15.51 15.40
C ARG A 203 6.78 -15.32 16.83
N THR A 204 5.84 -15.03 17.74
CA THR A 204 6.14 -14.92 19.18
C THR A 204 6.17 -16.27 19.87
N ALA A 205 6.77 -16.34 21.07
CA ALA A 205 6.82 -17.55 21.88
C ALA A 205 5.42 -18.07 22.27
N GLU A 206 4.45 -17.18 22.40
CA GLU A 206 3.05 -17.48 22.72
C GLU A 206 2.25 -17.98 21.52
N GLY A 207 2.86 -18.06 20.32
CA GLY A 207 2.24 -18.55 19.09
C GLY A 207 1.48 -17.51 18.27
N GLY A 208 1.52 -16.24 18.68
CA GLY A 208 1.06 -15.09 17.86
C GLY A 208 2.13 -14.61 16.90
N PHE A 209 1.90 -13.46 16.28
CA PHE A 209 2.87 -12.79 15.42
C PHE A 209 3.02 -11.32 15.83
N ALA A 210 4.26 -10.84 15.88
CA ALA A 210 4.55 -9.42 15.99
C ALA A 210 4.03 -8.69 14.73
N SER A 211 3.56 -7.45 14.90
CA SER A 211 2.99 -6.66 13.79
C SER A 211 4.04 -6.18 12.80
N ALA A 212 5.27 -5.96 13.26
CA ALA A 212 6.38 -5.46 12.45
C ALA A 212 7.73 -5.78 13.10
N LEU A 213 8.80 -5.72 12.27
CA LEU A 213 10.15 -5.40 12.69
C LEU A 213 10.40 -3.92 12.41
N ASP A 214 10.98 -3.22 13.40
CA ASP A 214 11.30 -1.80 13.29
C ASP A 214 12.44 -1.57 12.25
N ALA A 215 12.44 -0.39 11.67
CA ALA A 215 13.52 0.07 10.79
C ALA A 215 14.80 0.42 11.58
N ASP A 216 14.64 0.83 12.84
CA ASP A 216 15.72 1.25 13.71
C ASP A 216 16.21 0.08 14.58
N ALA A 217 17.52 -0.13 14.60
CA ALA A 217 18.14 -1.04 15.55
C ALA A 217 18.54 -0.24 16.81
N PRO A 218 18.38 -0.79 18.04
CA PRO A 218 18.88 -0.14 19.24
C PRO A 218 20.39 0.05 19.15
N ALA A 219 20.87 1.19 19.63
CA ALA A 219 22.31 1.53 19.61
C ALA A 219 23.16 0.60 20.49
N GLU A 220 22.53 -0.06 21.48
CA GLU A 220 23.17 -1.05 22.37
C GLU A 220 22.25 -2.28 22.52
N PRO A 221 22.82 -3.49 22.70
CA PRO A 221 22.01 -4.68 22.97
C PRO A 221 21.21 -4.52 24.27
N GLY A 222 19.88 -4.46 24.17
CA GLY A 222 18.97 -4.35 25.32
C GLY A 222 18.49 -2.93 25.65
N GLY A 223 18.77 -1.93 24.81
CA GLY A 223 18.23 -0.57 24.89
C GLY A 223 16.83 -0.43 24.28
#